data_f5beedaa3b2b50945ca3d780557ea10a
#
_entry.id   f5beedaa3b2b50945ca3d780557ea10a
#
_cell.length_a   1.000
_cell.length_b   1.000
_cell.length_c   1.000
_cell.angle_alpha   90.00
_cell.angle_beta   90.00
_cell.angle_gamma   90.00
#
_symmetry.space_group_name_H-M   'P 1'
#
loop_
_entity.id
_entity.type
_entity.pdbx_description
1 polymer ?
#
loop_
_entity_poly.entity_id
_entity_poly.type
_entity_poly.pdbx_seq_one_letter_code
_entity_poly.pdbx_strand_id
1 'polypeptide(L)'
;MNKPGKRVLVGMSGGIDSTATCLMLREQGYEIIGLTMWVWGDEPVEARSLADSMGIEHYVADERDAFRRIIVRNFIDEYRRGRTPNPCVMCNPLFKFRILTEWADRLGCAFVATGHYTRLEERNGKTYIVAGDDDKKDQSYFLWRLGQEVLKRCIFPLGAFTKMQVRGYLRDKGYTLKAEEGESMEVCFIKGDYRDFLREHSPEIDSEVGPGWFVNSEGVKLGGHKGFPYYTIGQRKGCLLYTSPS
;
A
#
# COMPACT_ATOMS: atom_id res chain seq x y z
N MET A 1 2.96 5.11 -33.80
CA MET A 1 1.97 6.20 -33.78
C MET A 1 1.12 6.05 -32.53
N ASN A 2 1.28 6.96 -31.57
CA ASN A 2 0.48 6.94 -30.34
C ASN A 2 -0.99 7.23 -30.70
N LYS A 3 -1.89 6.31 -30.36
CA LYS A 3 -3.32 6.59 -30.49
C LYS A 3 -3.70 7.62 -29.41
N PRO A 4 -4.35 8.75 -29.76
CA PRO A 4 -4.86 9.69 -28.77
C PRO A 4 -5.81 8.94 -27.81
N GLY A 5 -5.58 9.07 -26.49
CA GLY A 5 -6.37 8.42 -25.46
C GLY A 5 -5.68 7.27 -24.69
N LYS A 6 -4.41 6.97 -24.95
CA LYS A 6 -3.64 5.93 -24.27
C LYS A 6 -2.62 6.45 -23.23
N ARG A 7 -2.81 7.65 -22.69
CA ARG A 7 -1.96 8.16 -21.60
C ARG A 7 -2.40 7.52 -20.28
N VAL A 8 -1.42 7.02 -19.52
CA VAL A 8 -1.65 6.41 -18.21
C VAL A 8 -0.71 7.00 -17.17
N LEU A 9 -1.26 7.41 -16.04
CA LEU A 9 -0.48 7.82 -14.89
C LEU A 9 -0.19 6.59 -14.01
N VAL A 10 1.08 6.27 -13.83
CA VAL A 10 1.51 5.12 -13.03
C VAL A 10 2.03 5.59 -11.69
N GLY A 11 1.46 5.05 -10.59
CA GLY A 11 2.01 5.24 -9.25
C GLY A 11 3.36 4.51 -9.15
N MET A 12 4.46 5.27 -9.16
CA MET A 12 5.83 4.77 -9.08
C MET A 12 6.38 4.90 -7.66
N SER A 13 6.72 3.78 -7.04
CA SER A 13 7.43 3.74 -5.75
C SER A 13 8.95 3.54 -5.91
N GLY A 14 9.41 3.28 -7.11
CA GLY A 14 10.79 2.86 -7.38
C GLY A 14 11.05 1.37 -7.15
N GLY A 15 10.09 0.61 -6.60
CA GLY A 15 10.23 -0.82 -6.34
C GLY A 15 9.89 -1.72 -7.54
N ILE A 16 10.10 -3.03 -7.36
CA ILE A 16 9.91 -4.10 -8.37
C ILE A 16 8.59 -3.95 -9.13
N ASP A 17 7.48 -3.84 -8.40
CA ASP A 17 6.14 -3.94 -8.98
C ASP A 17 5.78 -2.71 -9.82
N SER A 18 6.14 -1.52 -9.37
CA SER A 18 5.91 -0.29 -10.14
C SER A 18 6.78 -0.23 -11.39
N THR A 19 8.01 -0.76 -11.33
CA THR A 19 8.90 -0.88 -12.48
C THR A 19 8.32 -1.81 -13.55
N ALA A 20 7.91 -3.01 -13.15
CA ALA A 20 7.28 -3.96 -14.06
C ALA A 20 5.99 -3.40 -14.67
N THR A 21 5.17 -2.71 -13.88
CA THR A 21 3.95 -2.04 -14.34
C THR A 21 4.25 -1.06 -15.48
N CYS A 22 5.25 -0.19 -15.32
CA CYS A 22 5.63 0.77 -16.37
C CYS A 22 6.09 0.07 -17.66
N LEU A 23 6.93 -0.96 -17.55
CA LEU A 23 7.43 -1.69 -18.69
C LEU A 23 6.32 -2.43 -19.45
N MET A 24 5.46 -3.15 -18.74
CA MET A 24 4.34 -3.89 -19.33
C MET A 24 3.34 -2.97 -20.05
N LEU A 25 3.01 -1.84 -19.45
CA LEU A 25 2.09 -0.89 -20.06
C LEU A 25 2.71 -0.21 -21.30
N ARG A 26 4.01 0.08 -21.27
CA ARG A 26 4.72 0.62 -22.44
C ARG A 26 4.72 -0.36 -23.60
N GLU A 27 4.91 -1.66 -23.34
CA GLU A 27 4.82 -2.70 -24.36
C GLU A 27 3.42 -2.85 -24.96
N GLN A 28 2.39 -2.55 -24.15
CA GLN A 28 1.01 -2.49 -24.63
C GLN A 28 0.68 -1.21 -25.41
N GLY A 29 1.67 -0.31 -25.60
CA GLY A 29 1.57 0.91 -26.37
C GLY A 29 0.93 2.09 -25.62
N TYR A 30 0.95 2.08 -24.29
CA TYR A 30 0.59 3.25 -23.49
C TYR A 30 1.73 4.26 -23.44
N GLU A 31 1.37 5.54 -23.44
CA GLU A 31 2.25 6.64 -23.05
C GLU A 31 2.23 6.74 -21.53
N ILE A 32 3.39 6.54 -20.90
CA ILE A 32 3.54 6.43 -19.44
C ILE A 32 3.95 7.78 -18.87
N ILE A 33 3.26 8.22 -17.84
CA ILE A 33 3.71 9.26 -16.93
C ILE A 33 3.83 8.63 -15.54
N GLY A 34 4.95 8.85 -14.86
CA GLY A 34 5.19 8.38 -13.51
C GLY A 34 4.78 9.41 -12.45
N LEU A 35 4.18 8.97 -11.37
CA LEU A 35 3.92 9.79 -10.18
C LEU A 35 4.41 9.07 -8.94
N THR A 36 5.36 9.68 -8.24
CA THR A 36 5.73 9.24 -6.89
C THR A 36 5.06 10.14 -5.85
N MET A 37 4.30 9.52 -4.97
CA MET A 37 3.76 10.20 -3.78
C MET A 37 4.80 10.15 -2.68
N TRP A 38 5.40 11.28 -2.36
CA TRP A 38 6.30 11.39 -1.23
C TRP A 38 5.48 11.54 0.06
N VAL A 39 5.33 10.45 0.78
CA VAL A 39 4.43 10.34 1.93
C VAL A 39 5.17 10.27 3.27
N TRP A 40 6.44 9.83 3.26
CA TRP A 40 7.23 9.60 4.48
C TRP A 40 8.74 9.64 4.19
N GLY A 41 9.53 9.97 5.24
CA GLY A 41 11.00 9.92 5.17
C GLY A 41 11.63 10.91 4.18
N ASP A 42 12.73 10.49 3.59
CA ASP A 42 13.53 11.29 2.66
C ASP A 42 12.88 11.39 1.28
N GLU A 43 13.35 12.34 0.48
CA GLU A 43 12.89 12.52 -0.90
C GLU A 43 13.13 11.23 -1.72
N PRO A 44 12.14 10.79 -2.53
CA PRO A 44 12.23 9.53 -3.30
C PRO A 44 13.12 9.65 -4.55
N VAL A 45 14.41 9.88 -4.34
CA VAL A 45 15.41 10.07 -5.41
C VAL A 45 15.54 8.83 -6.30
N GLU A 46 15.43 7.64 -5.70
CA GLU A 46 15.53 6.38 -6.45
C GLU A 46 14.41 6.22 -7.51
N ALA A 47 13.19 6.60 -7.16
CA ALA A 47 12.06 6.54 -8.09
C ALA A 47 12.27 7.51 -9.27
N ARG A 48 12.81 8.69 -9.01
CA ARG A 48 13.18 9.67 -10.06
C ARG A 48 14.25 9.13 -10.96
N SER A 49 15.38 8.65 -10.41
CA SER A 49 16.48 8.08 -11.18
C SER A 49 16.04 6.89 -12.05
N LEU A 50 15.14 6.07 -11.53
CA LEU A 50 14.57 4.96 -12.28
C LEU A 50 13.70 5.45 -13.45
N ALA A 51 12.84 6.43 -13.23
CA ALA A 51 12.01 7.02 -14.28
C ALA A 51 12.86 7.63 -15.39
N ASP A 52 13.93 8.37 -15.02
CA ASP A 52 14.90 8.95 -15.96
C ASP A 52 15.57 7.85 -16.81
N SER A 53 16.03 6.76 -16.16
CA SER A 53 16.64 5.62 -16.86
C SER A 53 15.70 4.92 -17.84
N MET A 54 14.40 4.97 -17.56
CA MET A 54 13.35 4.43 -18.41
C MET A 54 12.87 5.42 -19.48
N GLY A 55 13.31 6.68 -19.44
CA GLY A 55 12.82 7.76 -20.32
C GLY A 55 11.33 8.07 -20.08
N ILE A 56 10.87 7.99 -18.83
CA ILE A 56 9.48 8.26 -18.42
C ILE A 56 9.40 9.66 -17.83
N GLU A 57 8.47 10.49 -18.32
CA GLU A 57 8.10 11.75 -17.68
C GLU A 57 7.62 11.47 -16.26
N HIS A 58 8.22 12.14 -15.26
CA HIS A 58 8.01 11.78 -13.85
C HIS A 58 7.79 13.00 -12.97
N TYR A 59 6.83 12.88 -12.09
CA TYR A 59 6.49 13.88 -11.08
C TYR A 59 6.62 13.31 -9.66
N VAL A 60 6.95 14.18 -8.71
CA VAL A 60 6.92 13.88 -7.28
C VAL A 60 5.91 14.79 -6.63
N ALA A 61 4.91 14.22 -5.99
CA ALA A 61 3.94 14.92 -5.19
C ALA A 61 4.34 14.82 -3.70
N ASP A 62 4.67 15.96 -3.08
CA ASP A 62 4.89 16.01 -1.63
C ASP A 62 3.54 16.01 -0.91
N GLU A 63 3.22 14.85 -0.36
CA GLU A 63 1.95 14.59 0.31
C GLU A 63 2.14 14.22 1.80
N ARG A 64 3.30 14.49 2.36
CA ARG A 64 3.67 14.10 3.74
C ARG A 64 2.69 14.61 4.77
N ASP A 65 2.26 15.87 4.68
CA ASP A 65 1.34 16.47 5.66
C ASP A 65 -0.07 15.88 5.54
N ALA A 66 -0.56 15.69 4.32
CA ALA A 66 -1.85 15.06 4.09
C ALA A 66 -1.85 13.60 4.57
N PHE A 67 -0.77 12.86 4.31
CA PHE A 67 -0.60 11.49 4.75
C PHE A 67 -0.60 11.37 6.29
N ARG A 68 0.13 12.24 6.97
CA ARG A 68 0.14 12.29 8.46
C ARG A 68 -1.26 12.54 8.99
N ARG A 69 -1.98 13.54 8.47
CA ARG A 69 -3.32 13.88 8.94
C ARG A 69 -4.35 12.79 8.71
N ILE A 70 -4.28 12.08 7.59
CA ILE A 70 -5.32 11.12 7.18
C ILE A 70 -4.97 9.71 7.63
N ILE A 71 -3.77 9.23 7.32
CA ILE A 71 -3.42 7.82 7.46
C ILE A 71 -2.75 7.54 8.80
N VAL A 72 -1.72 8.32 9.16
CA VAL A 72 -0.98 8.09 10.41
C VAL A 72 -1.87 8.38 11.61
N ARG A 73 -2.63 9.48 11.58
CA ARG A 73 -3.57 9.80 12.65
C ARG A 73 -4.64 8.72 12.81
N ASN A 74 -5.23 8.25 11.70
CA ASN A 74 -6.19 7.14 11.77
C ASN A 74 -5.57 5.88 12.38
N PHE A 75 -4.33 5.55 12.02
CA PHE A 75 -3.61 4.42 12.58
C PHE A 75 -3.48 4.51 14.11
N ILE A 76 -3.05 5.66 14.61
CA ILE A 76 -2.91 5.92 16.06
C ILE A 76 -4.28 5.87 16.74
N ASP A 77 -5.29 6.55 16.19
CA ASP A 77 -6.63 6.62 16.77
C ASP A 77 -7.31 5.26 16.87
N GLU A 78 -7.08 4.36 15.91
CA GLU A 78 -7.61 2.99 15.96
C GLU A 78 -6.97 2.18 17.10
N TYR A 79 -5.65 2.27 17.29
CA TYR A 79 -4.99 1.62 18.42
C TYR A 79 -5.44 2.21 19.77
N ARG A 80 -5.64 3.52 19.87
CA ARG A 80 -6.20 4.18 21.08
C ARG A 80 -7.60 3.70 21.41
N ARG A 81 -8.35 3.22 20.42
CA ARG A 81 -9.70 2.64 20.59
C ARG A 81 -9.69 1.12 20.77
N GLY A 82 -8.52 0.50 20.93
CA GLY A 82 -8.37 -0.95 21.07
C GLY A 82 -8.65 -1.75 19.79
N ARG A 83 -8.56 -1.11 18.63
CA ARG A 83 -8.75 -1.77 17.34
C ARG A 83 -7.41 -1.89 16.61
N THR A 84 -7.23 -2.98 15.88
CA THR A 84 -6.04 -3.17 15.02
C THR A 84 -6.31 -2.52 13.65
N PRO A 85 -5.64 -1.43 13.29
CA PRO A 85 -5.86 -0.76 12.01
C PRO A 85 -5.30 -1.55 10.83
N ASN A 86 -5.94 -1.39 9.67
CA ASN A 86 -5.35 -1.73 8.39
C ASN A 86 -5.17 -0.44 7.56
N PRO A 87 -4.02 0.22 7.66
CA PRO A 87 -3.82 1.51 7.01
C PRO A 87 -3.90 1.44 5.50
N CYS A 88 -3.56 0.30 4.86
CA CYS A 88 -3.64 0.15 3.41
C CYS A 88 -5.08 0.21 2.89
N VAL A 89 -6.05 -0.36 3.61
CA VAL A 89 -7.48 -0.30 3.27
C VAL A 89 -8.01 1.14 3.33
N MET A 90 -7.45 1.97 4.20
CA MET A 90 -7.80 3.39 4.30
C MET A 90 -7.03 4.23 3.27
N CYS A 91 -5.74 3.92 3.08
CA CYS A 91 -4.85 4.67 2.21
C CYS A 91 -5.28 4.59 0.73
N ASN A 92 -5.64 3.41 0.24
CA ASN A 92 -5.96 3.26 -1.18
C ASN A 92 -7.12 4.19 -1.60
N PRO A 93 -8.33 4.16 -1.00
CA PRO A 93 -9.43 5.01 -1.47
C PRO A 93 -9.28 6.48 -1.07
N LEU A 94 -8.86 6.76 0.16
CA LEU A 94 -8.89 8.13 0.69
C LEU A 94 -7.66 8.96 0.32
N PHE A 95 -6.59 8.31 -0.11
CA PHE A 95 -5.32 8.98 -0.34
C PHE A 95 -4.73 8.60 -1.71
N LYS A 96 -4.25 7.36 -1.89
CA LYS A 96 -3.48 6.96 -3.08
C LYS A 96 -4.25 7.16 -4.39
N PHE A 97 -5.43 6.56 -4.52
CA PHE A 97 -6.19 6.66 -5.78
C PHE A 97 -6.84 8.03 -5.97
N ARG A 98 -7.17 8.76 -4.90
CA ARG A 98 -7.60 10.16 -5.00
C ARG A 98 -6.50 11.00 -5.65
N ILE A 99 -5.27 10.95 -5.13
CA ILE A 99 -4.13 11.71 -5.68
C ILE A 99 -3.83 11.27 -7.12
N LEU A 100 -3.81 9.96 -7.39
CA LEU A 100 -3.58 9.46 -8.74
C LEU A 100 -4.62 9.99 -9.74
N THR A 101 -5.90 9.98 -9.38
CA THR A 101 -6.95 10.50 -10.27
C THR A 101 -6.90 12.01 -10.45
N GLU A 102 -6.65 12.76 -9.39
CA GLU A 102 -6.47 14.22 -9.45
C GLU A 102 -5.29 14.63 -10.36
N TRP A 103 -4.16 13.93 -10.26
CA TRP A 103 -3.00 14.16 -11.11
C TRP A 103 -3.23 13.67 -12.54
N ALA A 104 -3.91 12.54 -12.72
CA ALA A 104 -4.28 12.05 -14.04
C ALA A 104 -5.14 13.06 -14.80
N ASP A 105 -6.09 13.68 -14.12
CA ASP A 105 -6.93 14.73 -14.71
C ASP A 105 -6.11 15.97 -15.13
N ARG A 106 -5.20 16.42 -14.25
CA ARG A 106 -4.29 17.56 -14.55
C ARG A 106 -3.38 17.29 -15.73
N LEU A 107 -2.90 16.05 -15.88
CA LEU A 107 -1.94 15.64 -16.91
C LEU A 107 -2.61 15.09 -18.17
N GLY A 108 -3.94 15.07 -18.23
CA GLY A 108 -4.69 14.54 -19.37
C GLY A 108 -4.52 13.02 -19.55
N CYS A 109 -4.33 12.26 -18.46
CA CYS A 109 -4.27 10.82 -18.49
C CYS A 109 -5.66 10.22 -18.35
N ALA A 110 -6.07 9.37 -19.30
CA ALA A 110 -7.36 8.68 -19.23
C ALA A 110 -7.39 7.60 -18.14
N PHE A 111 -6.23 7.00 -17.85
CA PHE A 111 -6.09 5.87 -16.95
C PHE A 111 -5.09 6.15 -15.82
N VAL A 112 -5.25 5.42 -14.73
CA VAL A 112 -4.30 5.31 -13.62
C VAL A 112 -3.89 3.86 -13.45
N ALA A 113 -2.63 3.60 -13.11
CA ALA A 113 -2.15 2.24 -12.91
C ALA A 113 -1.26 2.14 -11.67
N THR A 114 -1.24 0.97 -11.09
CA THR A 114 -0.38 0.63 -9.94
C THR A 114 0.04 -0.83 -10.02
N GLY A 115 1.12 -1.17 -9.29
CA GLY A 115 1.63 -2.53 -9.19
C GLY A 115 0.86 -3.45 -8.24
N HIS A 116 -0.45 -3.28 -8.06
CA HIS A 116 -1.23 -4.19 -7.23
C HIS A 116 -1.49 -5.51 -7.95
N TYR A 117 -1.36 -6.60 -7.19
CA TYR A 117 -1.69 -7.96 -7.63
C TYR A 117 -3.19 -8.20 -7.46
N THR A 118 -3.96 -7.71 -8.40
CA THR A 118 -5.41 -7.87 -8.48
C THR A 118 -5.86 -7.72 -9.92
N ARG A 119 -7.04 -8.21 -10.26
CA ARG A 119 -7.63 -8.07 -11.59
C ARG A 119 -8.92 -7.26 -11.52
N LEU A 120 -9.32 -6.74 -12.66
CA LEU A 120 -10.62 -6.11 -12.85
C LEU A 120 -11.45 -6.96 -13.79
N GLU A 121 -12.72 -7.08 -13.49
CA GLU A 121 -13.70 -7.77 -14.31
C GLU A 121 -14.91 -6.88 -14.53
N GLU A 122 -15.32 -6.73 -15.78
CA GLU A 122 -16.52 -5.97 -16.13
C GLU A 122 -17.72 -6.92 -16.23
N ARG A 123 -18.77 -6.64 -15.46
CA ARG A 123 -20.03 -7.37 -15.47
C ARG A 123 -21.19 -6.38 -15.40
N ASN A 124 -22.13 -6.49 -16.35
CA ASN A 124 -23.33 -5.64 -16.38
C ASN A 124 -23.03 -4.12 -16.28
N GLY A 125 -21.98 -3.65 -16.96
CA GLY A 125 -21.57 -2.24 -16.99
C GLY A 125 -20.94 -1.73 -15.69
N LYS A 126 -20.63 -2.63 -14.76
CA LYS A 126 -19.89 -2.34 -13.53
C LYS A 126 -18.54 -3.05 -13.53
N THR A 127 -17.53 -2.37 -12.97
CA THR A 127 -16.19 -2.91 -12.82
C THR A 127 -16.02 -3.47 -11.40
N TYR A 128 -15.57 -4.70 -11.30
CA TYR A 128 -15.34 -5.41 -10.03
C TYR A 128 -13.87 -5.72 -9.86
N ILE A 129 -13.41 -5.64 -8.61
CA ILE A 129 -12.11 -6.15 -8.21
C ILE A 129 -12.25 -7.65 -8.00
N VAL A 130 -11.34 -8.42 -8.59
CA VAL A 130 -11.24 -9.86 -8.39
C VAL A 130 -9.82 -10.22 -7.97
N ALA A 131 -9.66 -11.36 -7.30
CA ALA A 131 -8.36 -11.82 -6.84
C ALA A 131 -7.34 -11.92 -7.98
N GLY A 132 -6.08 -11.61 -7.67
CA GLY A 132 -4.96 -11.87 -8.57
C GLY A 132 -4.67 -13.36 -8.71
N ASP A 133 -3.86 -13.73 -9.69
CA ASP A 133 -3.48 -15.13 -9.94
C ASP A 133 -2.41 -15.66 -8.95
N ASP A 134 -1.79 -14.78 -8.19
CA ASP A 134 -0.88 -15.14 -7.08
C ASP A 134 -1.63 -15.08 -5.74
N ASP A 135 -2.11 -16.22 -5.27
CA ASP A 135 -2.83 -16.32 -3.99
C ASP A 135 -2.04 -15.79 -2.79
N LYS A 136 -0.69 -15.83 -2.85
CA LYS A 136 0.18 -15.33 -1.77
C LYS A 136 0.39 -13.82 -1.82
N LYS A 137 0.11 -13.21 -2.96
CA LYS A 137 0.31 -11.77 -3.22
C LYS A 137 -0.98 -11.04 -3.56
N ASP A 138 -2.12 -11.71 -3.55
CA ASP A 138 -3.39 -11.06 -3.81
C ASP A 138 -3.59 -9.83 -2.92
N GLN A 139 -3.92 -8.72 -3.55
CA GLN A 139 -4.12 -7.42 -2.90
C GLN A 139 -5.54 -6.86 -3.10
N SER A 140 -6.46 -7.66 -3.60
CA SER A 140 -7.85 -7.28 -3.84
C SER A 140 -8.52 -6.74 -2.57
N TYR A 141 -8.20 -7.32 -1.40
CA TYR A 141 -8.69 -6.88 -0.10
C TYR A 141 -8.35 -5.42 0.22
N PHE A 142 -7.21 -4.91 -0.21
CA PHE A 142 -6.82 -3.52 0.07
C PHE A 142 -7.54 -2.49 -0.78
N LEU A 143 -8.28 -2.92 -1.81
CA LEU A 143 -8.89 -2.07 -2.84
C LEU A 143 -10.42 -2.08 -2.81
N TRP A 144 -11.06 -2.90 -1.97
CA TRP A 144 -12.52 -3.11 -1.98
C TRP A 144 -13.36 -1.84 -1.80
N ARG A 145 -12.79 -0.77 -1.26
CA ARG A 145 -13.45 0.52 -1.05
C ARG A 145 -13.35 1.49 -2.24
N LEU A 146 -12.70 1.10 -3.35
CA LEU A 146 -12.63 1.95 -4.54
C LEU A 146 -13.99 2.04 -5.22
N GLY A 147 -14.42 3.27 -5.52
CA GLY A 147 -15.67 3.53 -6.22
C GLY A 147 -15.59 3.23 -7.72
N GLN A 148 -16.75 3.06 -8.37
CA GLN A 148 -16.84 2.73 -9.80
C GLN A 148 -16.13 3.73 -10.71
N GLU A 149 -16.20 5.02 -10.41
CA GLU A 149 -15.55 6.08 -11.20
C GLU A 149 -14.03 5.92 -11.23
N VAL A 150 -13.45 5.46 -10.11
CA VAL A 150 -12.02 5.16 -10.03
C VAL A 150 -11.70 3.84 -10.73
N LEU A 151 -12.47 2.78 -10.44
CA LEU A 151 -12.22 1.44 -10.97
C LEU A 151 -12.23 1.39 -12.50
N LYS A 152 -13.12 2.12 -13.15
CA LYS A 152 -13.21 2.20 -14.63
C LYS A 152 -11.94 2.81 -15.27
N ARG A 153 -11.16 3.55 -14.51
CA ARG A 153 -9.91 4.16 -14.95
C ARG A 153 -8.67 3.38 -14.52
N CYS A 154 -8.84 2.37 -13.64
CA CYS A 154 -7.71 1.61 -13.11
C CYS A 154 -7.20 0.56 -14.10
N ILE A 155 -5.88 0.36 -14.11
CA ILE A 155 -5.21 -0.75 -14.77
C ILE A 155 -4.27 -1.40 -13.75
N PHE A 156 -4.38 -2.71 -13.60
CA PHE A 156 -3.52 -3.52 -12.73
C PHE A 156 -2.81 -4.60 -13.53
N PRO A 157 -1.67 -4.27 -14.19
CA PRO A 157 -1.01 -5.19 -15.11
C PRO A 157 -0.51 -6.47 -14.47
N LEU A 158 -0.21 -6.43 -13.16
CA LEU A 158 0.39 -7.54 -12.44
C LEU A 158 -0.62 -8.58 -11.95
N GLY A 159 -1.92 -8.33 -12.08
CA GLY A 159 -2.96 -9.20 -11.56
C GLY A 159 -2.98 -10.62 -12.14
N ALA A 160 -2.47 -10.80 -13.36
CA ALA A 160 -2.36 -12.10 -14.04
C ALA A 160 -0.98 -12.75 -13.90
N PHE A 161 -0.13 -12.26 -12.99
CA PHE A 161 1.23 -12.75 -12.82
C PHE A 161 1.53 -13.10 -11.37
N THR A 162 2.33 -14.13 -11.17
CA THR A 162 2.95 -14.39 -9.88
C THR A 162 4.15 -13.46 -9.67
N LYS A 163 4.50 -13.22 -8.42
CA LYS A 163 5.70 -12.43 -8.07
C LYS A 163 6.98 -12.98 -8.71
N MET A 164 7.08 -14.28 -8.81
CA MET A 164 8.21 -14.94 -9.44
C MET A 164 8.28 -14.63 -10.95
N GLN A 165 7.14 -14.63 -11.63
CA GLN A 165 7.05 -14.24 -13.05
C GLN A 165 7.41 -12.78 -13.27
N VAL A 166 6.95 -11.87 -12.38
CA VAL A 166 7.32 -10.45 -12.43
C VAL A 166 8.81 -10.25 -12.26
N ARG A 167 9.46 -10.96 -11.35
CA ARG A 167 10.92 -10.93 -11.19
C ARG A 167 11.65 -11.48 -12.44
N GLY A 168 11.16 -12.58 -13.00
CA GLY A 168 11.67 -13.13 -14.28
C GLY A 168 11.59 -12.13 -15.41
N TYR A 169 10.42 -11.53 -15.60
CA TYR A 169 10.19 -10.49 -16.60
C TYR A 169 11.18 -9.31 -16.46
N LEU A 170 11.42 -8.82 -15.26
CA LEU A 170 12.39 -7.74 -15.04
C LEU A 170 13.83 -8.14 -15.40
N ARG A 171 14.24 -9.38 -15.09
CA ARG A 171 15.58 -9.89 -15.51
C ARG A 171 15.70 -9.91 -17.03
N ASP A 172 14.68 -10.43 -17.72
CA ASP A 172 14.64 -10.51 -19.19
C ASP A 172 14.69 -9.13 -19.86
N LYS A 173 14.21 -8.08 -19.15
CA LYS A 173 14.28 -6.68 -19.57
C LYS A 173 15.59 -5.97 -19.16
N GLY A 174 16.53 -6.65 -18.54
CA GLY A 174 17.81 -6.08 -18.12
C GLY A 174 17.78 -5.39 -16.74
N TYR A 175 16.68 -5.49 -15.98
CA TYR A 175 16.54 -4.91 -14.64
C TYR A 175 16.88 -5.95 -13.55
N THR A 176 18.00 -6.65 -13.68
CA THR A 176 18.39 -7.78 -12.80
C THR A 176 18.51 -7.33 -11.35
N LEU A 177 19.23 -6.23 -11.06
CA LEU A 177 19.38 -5.73 -9.71
C LEU A 177 18.02 -5.40 -9.07
N LYS A 178 17.13 -4.76 -9.84
CA LYS A 178 15.77 -4.44 -9.38
C LYS A 178 14.95 -5.70 -9.11
N ALA A 179 15.10 -6.74 -9.93
CA ALA A 179 14.42 -8.01 -9.76
C ALA A 179 14.83 -8.76 -8.49
N GLU A 180 16.00 -8.47 -7.92
CA GLU A 180 16.56 -9.14 -6.74
C GLU A 180 16.36 -8.34 -5.44
N GLU A 181 15.81 -7.14 -5.52
CA GLU A 181 15.50 -6.35 -4.34
C GLU A 181 14.56 -7.08 -3.37
N GLY A 182 14.77 -6.81 -2.09
CA GLY A 182 13.88 -7.25 -1.02
C GLY A 182 12.49 -6.60 -1.14
N GLU A 183 11.51 -7.25 -0.55
CA GLU A 183 10.16 -6.69 -0.45
C GLU A 183 9.95 -6.08 0.93
N SER A 184 9.33 -4.91 0.97
CA SER A 184 8.83 -4.37 2.23
C SER A 184 7.58 -5.18 2.63
N MET A 185 7.67 -5.88 3.76
CA MET A 185 6.55 -6.65 4.33
C MET A 185 5.78 -5.84 5.37
N GLU A 186 6.23 -4.63 5.67
CA GLU A 186 5.70 -3.79 6.73
C GLU A 186 4.89 -2.61 6.19
N VAL A 187 4.22 -1.92 7.10
CA VAL A 187 3.50 -0.68 6.79
C VAL A 187 4.52 0.38 6.35
N CYS A 188 4.28 1.04 5.24
CA CYS A 188 5.25 1.90 4.52
C CYS A 188 5.84 3.08 5.34
N PHE A 189 5.24 3.45 6.46
CA PHE A 189 5.70 4.52 7.34
C PHE A 189 6.24 4.02 8.69
N ILE A 190 6.25 2.71 8.95
CA ILE A 190 6.75 2.10 10.17
C ILE A 190 8.01 1.32 9.84
N LYS A 191 9.12 1.69 10.48
CA LYS A 191 10.38 0.94 10.44
C LYS A 191 10.53 0.24 11.79
N GLY A 192 10.30 -1.09 11.82
CA GLY A 192 10.41 -1.89 13.04
C GLY A 192 9.10 -2.02 13.83
N ASP A 193 9.15 -1.96 15.15
CA ASP A 193 7.98 -2.24 15.99
C ASP A 193 6.98 -1.07 15.99
N TYR A 194 5.73 -1.35 15.64
CA TYR A 194 4.65 -0.35 15.64
C TYR A 194 4.41 0.27 17.04
N ARG A 195 4.79 -0.42 18.11
CA ARG A 195 4.65 0.07 19.48
C ARG A 195 5.59 1.24 19.76
N ASP A 196 6.80 1.19 19.21
CA ASP A 196 7.76 2.29 19.31
C ASP A 196 7.28 3.48 18.47
N PHE A 197 6.74 3.21 17.29
CA PHE A 197 6.09 4.22 16.46
C PHE A 197 4.92 4.90 17.20
N LEU A 198 4.06 4.14 17.90
CA LEU A 198 2.97 4.71 18.69
C LEU A 198 3.48 5.63 19.79
N ARG A 199 4.52 5.25 20.53
CA ARG A 199 5.12 6.09 21.59
C ARG A 199 5.75 7.36 21.04
N GLU A 200 6.44 7.26 19.91
CA GLU A 200 7.08 8.41 19.26
C GLU A 200 6.06 9.44 18.77
N HIS A 201 4.95 8.97 18.18
CA HIS A 201 3.98 9.83 17.51
C HIS A 201 2.71 10.12 18.33
N SER A 202 2.58 9.52 19.49
CA SER A 202 1.51 9.72 20.47
C SER A 202 2.03 9.46 21.89
N PRO A 203 2.97 10.30 22.39
CA PRO A 203 3.62 10.09 23.69
C PRO A 203 2.66 10.05 24.87
N GLU A 204 1.48 10.67 24.71
CA GLU A 204 0.42 10.63 25.71
C GLU A 204 -0.30 9.29 25.82
N ILE A 205 -0.10 8.34 24.92
CA ILE A 205 -0.84 7.07 24.87
C ILE A 205 -0.65 6.23 26.16
N ASP A 206 0.56 6.24 26.72
CA ASP A 206 0.86 5.51 27.96
C ASP A 206 0.11 6.09 29.16
N SER A 207 -0.06 7.41 29.23
CA SER A 207 -0.81 8.07 30.31
C SER A 207 -2.32 7.96 30.14
N GLU A 208 -2.82 7.93 28.92
CA GLU A 208 -4.25 7.83 28.63
C GLU A 208 -4.81 6.44 28.85
N VAL A 209 -4.04 5.39 28.48
CA VAL A 209 -4.53 4.02 28.50
C VAL A 209 -4.07 3.27 29.75
N GLY A 210 -2.78 3.43 30.11
CA GLY A 210 -2.20 2.78 31.31
C GLY A 210 -2.14 1.24 31.24
N PRO A 211 -1.54 0.61 32.25
CA PRO A 211 -1.51 -0.83 32.38
C PRO A 211 -2.88 -1.41 32.77
N GLY A 212 -3.13 -2.66 32.42
CA GLY A 212 -4.36 -3.35 32.73
C GLY A 212 -4.18 -4.86 32.88
N TRP A 213 -5.29 -5.59 32.81
CA TRP A 213 -5.32 -7.04 32.97
C TRP A 213 -5.90 -7.72 31.73
N PHE A 214 -5.26 -8.80 31.31
CA PHE A 214 -5.92 -9.79 30.46
C PHE A 214 -6.93 -10.55 31.30
N VAL A 215 -8.13 -10.68 30.82
CA VAL A 215 -9.21 -11.41 31.48
C VAL A 215 -9.82 -12.42 30.51
N ASN A 216 -10.32 -13.56 31.05
CA ASN A 216 -11.10 -14.50 30.24
C ASN A 216 -12.57 -14.04 30.10
N SER A 217 -13.40 -14.84 29.42
CA SER A 217 -14.84 -14.57 29.27
C SER A 217 -15.64 -14.52 30.60
N GLU A 218 -15.09 -15.09 31.65
CA GLU A 218 -15.69 -15.11 33.01
C GLU A 218 -15.18 -13.96 33.90
N GLY A 219 -14.30 -13.09 33.35
CA GLY A 219 -13.71 -11.96 34.08
C GLY A 219 -12.52 -12.33 34.96
N VAL A 220 -12.02 -13.58 34.91
CA VAL A 220 -10.85 -14.01 35.69
C VAL A 220 -9.58 -13.37 35.12
N LYS A 221 -8.77 -12.79 35.98
CA LYS A 221 -7.49 -12.18 35.59
C LYS A 221 -6.48 -13.26 35.23
N LEU A 222 -5.93 -13.18 34.00
CA LEU A 222 -4.95 -14.13 33.47
C LEU A 222 -3.51 -13.60 33.55
N GLY A 223 -3.33 -12.28 33.51
CA GLY A 223 -2.02 -11.62 33.56
C GLY A 223 -2.12 -10.13 33.33
N GLY A 224 -1.09 -9.40 33.72
CA GLY A 224 -1.01 -7.95 33.48
C GLY A 224 -0.55 -7.60 32.06
N HIS A 225 -0.99 -6.45 31.54
CA HIS A 225 -0.49 -5.88 30.31
C HIS A 225 -0.07 -4.41 30.47
N LYS A 226 0.79 -3.93 29.59
CA LYS A 226 1.33 -2.54 29.62
C LYS A 226 0.38 -1.47 29.03
N GLY A 227 -0.74 -1.89 28.51
CA GLY A 227 -1.73 -1.08 27.80
C GLY A 227 -2.24 -1.82 26.58
N PHE A 228 -3.54 -1.83 26.34
CA PHE A 228 -4.16 -2.60 25.23
C PHE A 228 -3.68 -2.15 23.83
N PRO A 229 -3.27 -0.90 23.56
CA PRO A 229 -2.77 -0.52 22.24
C PRO A 229 -1.52 -1.27 21.78
N TYR A 230 -0.80 -1.88 22.74
CA TYR A 230 0.43 -2.63 22.45
C TYR A 230 0.18 -4.09 22.10
N TYR A 231 -1.07 -4.47 21.88
CA TYR A 231 -1.46 -5.83 21.52
C TYR A 231 -2.38 -5.83 20.31
N THR A 232 -2.21 -6.84 19.48
CA THR A 232 -3.01 -7.04 18.27
C THR A 232 -3.91 -8.25 18.46
N ILE A 233 -5.14 -8.20 17.98
CA ILE A 233 -6.06 -9.33 18.00
C ILE A 233 -5.40 -10.53 17.28
N GLY A 234 -5.42 -11.71 17.94
CA GLY A 234 -4.77 -12.92 17.41
C GLY A 234 -3.26 -13.00 17.67
N GLN A 235 -2.68 -12.07 18.43
CA GLN A 235 -1.27 -12.12 18.80
C GLN A 235 -1.00 -13.34 19.69
N ARG A 236 -0.05 -14.20 19.25
CA ARG A 236 0.32 -15.44 19.96
C ARG A 236 1.60 -15.34 20.79
N LYS A 237 2.42 -14.31 20.57
CA LYS A 237 3.72 -14.11 21.23
C LYS A 237 3.77 -12.78 21.94
N GLY A 238 4.52 -12.71 23.05
CA GLY A 238 4.73 -11.46 23.77
C GLY A 238 3.60 -11.04 24.70
N CYS A 239 2.53 -11.82 24.85
CA CYS A 239 1.45 -11.55 25.81
C CYS A 239 1.82 -11.95 27.25
N LEU A 240 2.94 -12.65 27.45
CA LEU A 240 3.39 -13.16 28.77
C LEU A 240 2.33 -14.02 29.51
N LEU A 241 1.40 -14.59 28.77
CA LEU A 241 0.40 -15.52 29.29
C LEU A 241 0.90 -16.95 29.08
N TYR A 242 1.15 -17.67 30.17
CA TYR A 242 1.61 -19.07 30.14
C TYR A 242 0.50 -20.07 29.74
N THR A 243 -0.73 -19.61 29.65
CA THR A 243 -1.93 -20.40 29.35
C THR A 243 -2.72 -19.79 28.18
N SER A 244 -2.07 -19.33 27.15
CA SER A 244 -2.79 -18.92 25.93
C SER A 244 -3.34 -20.17 25.25
N PRO A 245 -4.66 -20.38 25.12
CA PRO A 245 -5.18 -21.48 24.33
C PRO A 245 -4.70 -21.32 22.88
N SER A 246 -4.24 -22.41 22.32
CA SER A 246 -3.77 -22.57 20.94
C SER A 246 -4.88 -22.28 19.92
#